data_2f4e9f33beba5a92b3f786c688aef0fb
#
_entry.id   2f4e9f33beba5a92b3f786c688aef0fb
#
_cell.length_a   1.000
_cell.length_b   1.000
_cell.length_c   1.000
_cell.angle_alpha   90.00
_cell.angle_beta   90.00
_cell.angle_gamma   90.00
#
_symmetry.space_group_name_H-M   'P 1'
#
loop_
_entity.id
_entity.type
_entity.pdbx_description
1 polymer ?
#
loop_
_entity_poly.entity_id
_entity_poly.type
_entity_poly.pdbx_seq_one_letter_code
_entity_poly.pdbx_strand_id
1 'polypeptide(L)'
;MMETGLVAIEVVSKIHAVSIDMAAVKRRYFIESELSHAEVLRILRDHGIRSRLKKLEAVDELLKYPTPLIFLSKDDAFHILIGTKDDKVFIFDCREKKPKELMPEEFMQLWNGKAIALYPRFTKTEFFLNMKWLFKEFFKHRPVFSAIITASFFIQLFGLVTPLFIQVIIDKVLAHHALTTLQVVAGAFMAILLFDTIMNLMRNYLLYHTANKVDASLGAKVYRHLLSLPFRYFEVRKVGNIIARVRELENLRQFMTNISLTVLLDTVFSVVFIAIMTLYSLYLTLIVLAFVLAIALISFIATPMIKRRLEEKFQKGAANQSFLVESITGIQTVKSLAIEGKMVKDWEKSLGDYIMSAFRLSNLGNVAVTSSQALQKIMTLAVIYFGVSLVFDKSMTVGQLIAFQMFASQLSGPILRLVHMWQDFQQAKLSLERIGDIINTPPEVVGGAITVQNLQGDILAKDISFRYLPEGPLVLDGVSFKINAGMMVGIVGR
;
A
#
# COMPACT_ATOMS: atom_id res chain seq x y z
N MET A 1 3.52 -13.95 49.53
CA MET A 1 3.94 -12.67 48.87
C MET A 1 3.08 -12.48 47.65
N MET A 2 2.54 -11.29 47.44
CA MET A 2 1.67 -11.03 46.28
C MET A 2 2.56 -10.80 45.06
N GLU A 3 2.39 -11.62 44.02
CA GLU A 3 3.15 -11.56 42.77
C GLU A 3 2.68 -10.37 41.91
N THR A 4 3.06 -9.14 42.31
CA THR A 4 2.58 -7.88 41.68
C THR A 4 2.96 -7.80 40.20
N GLY A 5 4.11 -8.37 39.82
CA GLY A 5 4.56 -8.45 38.43
C GLY A 5 3.65 -9.29 37.54
N LEU A 6 3.15 -10.42 38.04
CA LEU A 6 2.21 -11.26 37.29
C LEU A 6 0.84 -10.59 37.14
N VAL A 7 0.36 -9.93 38.21
CA VAL A 7 -0.89 -9.14 38.14
C VAL A 7 -0.76 -8.01 37.13
N ALA A 8 0.38 -7.31 37.10
CA ALA A 8 0.62 -6.26 36.11
C ALA A 8 0.61 -6.80 34.68
N ILE A 9 1.23 -7.98 34.43
CA ILE A 9 1.20 -8.63 33.11
C ILE A 9 -0.23 -9.04 32.74
N GLU A 10 -1.00 -9.61 33.68
CA GLU A 10 -2.38 -10.02 33.43
C GLU A 10 -3.28 -8.85 33.06
N VAL A 11 -3.24 -7.76 33.82
CA VAL A 11 -4.06 -6.58 33.57
C VAL A 11 -3.66 -5.91 32.25
N VAL A 12 -2.37 -5.75 32.00
CA VAL A 12 -1.86 -5.20 30.74
C VAL A 12 -2.24 -6.07 29.55
N SER A 13 -2.17 -7.40 29.69
CA SER A 13 -2.55 -8.30 28.61
C SER A 13 -4.04 -8.17 28.25
N LYS A 14 -4.92 -8.03 29.25
CA LYS A 14 -6.35 -7.78 29.05
C LYS A 14 -6.63 -6.44 28.35
N ILE A 15 -5.93 -5.37 28.76
CA ILE A 15 -6.07 -4.04 28.17
C ILE A 15 -5.61 -4.05 26.69
N HIS A 16 -4.55 -4.80 26.39
CA HIS A 16 -4.02 -4.91 25.02
C HIS A 16 -4.66 -6.04 24.20
N ALA A 17 -5.73 -6.66 24.70
CA ALA A 17 -6.41 -7.79 24.07
C ALA A 17 -5.45 -8.94 23.66
N VAL A 18 -4.39 -9.17 24.44
CA VAL A 18 -3.46 -10.28 24.30
C VAL A 18 -3.85 -11.36 25.29
N SER A 19 -4.25 -12.52 24.79
CA SER A 19 -4.56 -13.66 25.66
C SER A 19 -3.25 -14.27 26.20
N ILE A 20 -2.99 -14.10 27.49
CA ILE A 20 -1.85 -14.72 28.19
C ILE A 20 -2.38 -15.62 29.29
N ASP A 21 -2.08 -16.92 29.19
CA ASP A 21 -2.38 -17.86 30.25
C ASP A 21 -1.33 -17.73 31.38
N MET A 22 -1.73 -17.13 32.50
CA MET A 22 -0.84 -16.92 33.66
C MET A 22 -0.36 -18.23 34.29
N ALA A 23 -1.13 -19.30 34.21
CA ALA A 23 -0.69 -20.60 34.70
C ALA A 23 0.39 -21.22 33.81
N ALA A 24 0.29 -21.02 32.50
CA ALA A 24 1.33 -21.42 31.55
C ALA A 24 2.60 -20.56 31.71
N VAL A 25 2.45 -19.25 31.97
CA VAL A 25 3.59 -18.35 32.23
C VAL A 25 4.34 -18.78 33.48
N LYS A 26 3.63 -19.04 34.61
CA LYS A 26 4.26 -19.52 35.84
C LYS A 26 5.09 -20.80 35.61
N ARG A 27 4.53 -21.77 34.88
CA ARG A 27 5.22 -23.03 34.56
C ARG A 27 6.41 -22.83 33.63
N ARG A 28 6.25 -22.01 32.57
CA ARG A 28 7.29 -21.83 31.55
C ARG A 28 8.53 -21.09 32.07
N TYR A 29 8.31 -20.11 32.95
CA TYR A 29 9.39 -19.26 33.47
C TYR A 29 9.82 -19.65 34.89
N PHE A 30 9.30 -20.76 35.45
CA PHE A 30 9.63 -21.27 36.80
C PHE A 30 9.53 -20.18 37.87
N ILE A 31 8.39 -19.44 37.88
CA ILE A 31 8.20 -18.28 38.76
C ILE A 31 7.79 -18.79 40.15
N GLU A 32 8.73 -18.74 41.11
CA GLU A 32 8.49 -19.08 42.51
C GLU A 32 8.55 -17.86 43.45
N SER A 33 9.01 -16.72 42.95
CA SER A 33 9.16 -15.47 43.69
C SER A 33 8.64 -14.25 42.90
N GLU A 34 8.71 -13.04 43.50
CA GLU A 34 8.40 -11.79 42.80
C GLU A 34 9.28 -11.60 41.56
N LEU A 35 8.68 -11.21 40.45
CA LEU A 35 9.36 -11.02 39.18
C LEU A 35 10.27 -9.78 39.21
N SER A 36 11.46 -9.89 38.68
CA SER A 36 12.29 -8.73 38.39
C SER A 36 11.75 -7.95 37.19
N HIS A 37 12.11 -6.66 37.08
CA HIS A 37 11.72 -5.85 35.92
C HIS A 37 12.23 -6.43 34.58
N ALA A 38 13.35 -7.15 34.58
CA ALA A 38 13.90 -7.82 33.39
C ALA A 38 13.03 -9.01 32.95
N GLU A 39 12.51 -9.78 33.91
CA GLU A 39 11.61 -10.92 33.65
C GLU A 39 10.24 -10.43 33.14
N VAL A 40 9.68 -9.39 33.75
CA VAL A 40 8.44 -8.77 33.25
C VAL A 40 8.61 -8.29 31.80
N LEU A 41 9.72 -7.62 31.49
CA LEU A 41 10.04 -7.21 30.12
C LEU A 41 10.17 -8.38 29.15
N ARG A 42 10.81 -9.47 29.59
CA ARG A 42 10.99 -10.69 28.79
C ARG A 42 9.66 -11.35 28.53
N ILE A 43 8.83 -11.57 29.54
CA ILE A 43 7.51 -12.19 29.42
C ILE A 43 6.61 -11.37 28.48
N LEU A 44 6.55 -10.04 28.67
CA LEU A 44 5.78 -9.16 27.79
C LEU A 44 6.24 -9.23 26.33
N ARG A 45 7.56 -9.26 26.09
CA ARG A 45 8.11 -9.35 24.72
C ARG A 45 7.84 -10.70 24.08
N ASP A 46 7.97 -11.78 24.80
CA ASP A 46 7.72 -13.14 24.30
C ASP A 46 6.25 -13.35 23.93
N HIS A 47 5.34 -12.64 24.61
CA HIS A 47 3.90 -12.62 24.30
C HIS A 47 3.50 -11.47 23.38
N GLY A 48 4.47 -10.80 22.78
CA GLY A 48 4.21 -9.86 21.72
C GLY A 48 3.99 -8.41 22.13
N ILE A 49 4.10 -8.05 23.40
CA ILE A 49 3.98 -6.67 23.86
C ILE A 49 5.36 -6.03 23.86
N ARG A 50 5.63 -5.08 22.96
CA ARG A 50 6.88 -4.31 22.96
C ARG A 50 6.96 -3.50 24.23
N SER A 51 7.95 -3.78 25.05
CA SER A 51 8.17 -3.12 26.34
C SER A 51 9.59 -2.59 26.44
N ARG A 52 9.75 -1.39 26.98
CA ARG A 52 11.07 -0.79 27.24
C ARG A 52 11.09 -0.17 28.63
N LEU A 53 12.13 -0.50 29.39
CA LEU A 53 12.40 0.16 30.68
C LEU A 53 12.89 1.58 30.40
N LYS A 54 12.31 2.55 31.11
CA LYS A 54 12.70 3.94 31.12
C LYS A 54 13.03 4.36 32.55
N LYS A 55 14.08 5.13 32.70
CA LYS A 55 14.39 5.85 33.93
C LYS A 55 14.01 7.30 33.67
N LEU A 56 13.17 7.86 34.49
CA LEU A 56 12.58 9.17 34.32
C LEU A 56 12.66 9.90 35.67
N GLU A 57 12.83 11.22 35.63
CA GLU A 57 13.02 12.04 36.85
C GLU A 57 11.75 12.84 37.19
N ALA A 58 10.87 13.08 36.23
CA ALA A 58 9.69 13.89 36.43
C ALA A 58 8.40 13.18 35.92
N VAL A 59 7.26 13.49 36.53
CA VAL A 59 5.94 12.99 36.14
C VAL A 59 5.58 13.45 34.72
N ASP A 60 5.92 14.65 34.33
CA ASP A 60 5.67 15.20 32.99
C ASP A 60 6.41 14.45 31.90
N GLU A 61 7.55 13.85 32.20
CA GLU A 61 8.23 12.97 31.26
C GLU A 61 7.53 11.62 31.13
N LEU A 62 6.95 11.11 32.20
CA LEU A 62 6.20 9.87 32.23
C LEU A 62 4.93 9.99 31.37
N LEU A 63 4.27 11.14 31.40
CA LEU A 63 3.05 11.42 30.62
C LEU A 63 3.27 11.55 29.11
N LYS A 64 4.50 11.73 28.66
CA LYS A 64 4.84 11.70 27.21
C LYS A 64 4.74 10.29 26.60
N TYR A 65 4.66 9.26 27.44
CA TYR A 65 4.51 7.88 26.98
C TYR A 65 3.04 7.47 26.90
N PRO A 66 2.66 6.60 25.96
CA PRO A 66 1.30 6.10 25.86
C PRO A 66 0.92 5.31 27.12
N THR A 67 -0.21 5.63 27.70
CA THR A 67 -0.83 4.87 28.79
C THR A 67 -1.70 3.75 28.22
N PRO A 68 -1.87 2.60 28.90
CA PRO A 68 -1.32 2.27 30.24
C PRO A 68 0.18 1.94 30.18
N LEU A 69 0.89 2.23 31.27
CA LEU A 69 2.29 1.82 31.46
C LEU A 69 2.47 1.19 32.85
N ILE A 70 3.47 0.31 32.99
CA ILE A 70 3.80 -0.30 34.28
C ILE A 70 4.87 0.58 34.94
N PHE A 71 4.72 0.91 36.21
CA PHE A 71 5.74 1.60 36.97
C PHE A 71 6.12 0.79 38.22
N LEU A 72 7.31 1.05 38.74
CA LEU A 72 7.78 0.42 39.97
C LEU A 72 7.69 1.41 41.12
N SER A 73 7.17 0.94 42.25
CA SER A 73 7.20 1.68 43.51
C SER A 73 8.57 1.58 44.19
N LYS A 74 8.80 2.40 45.22
CA LYS A 74 10.08 2.42 45.97
C LYS A 74 10.40 1.08 46.66
N ASP A 75 9.40 0.28 46.93
CA ASP A 75 9.48 -1.08 47.46
C ASP A 75 9.45 -2.17 46.36
N ASP A 76 9.87 -1.79 45.14
CA ASP A 76 10.00 -2.65 43.96
C ASP A 76 8.71 -3.41 43.55
N ALA A 77 7.55 -2.99 44.02
CA ALA A 77 6.28 -3.57 43.56
C ALA A 77 5.84 -2.91 42.22
N PHE A 78 5.19 -3.71 41.39
CA PHE A 78 4.65 -3.27 40.10
C PHE A 78 3.25 -2.70 40.27
N HIS A 79 2.98 -1.55 39.63
CA HIS A 79 1.68 -0.92 39.53
C HIS A 79 1.47 -0.45 38.09
N ILE A 80 0.24 -0.13 37.69
CA ILE A 80 -0.08 0.33 36.35
C ILE A 80 -0.60 1.76 36.40
N LEU A 81 0.02 2.66 35.64
CA LEU A 81 -0.52 3.99 35.40
C LEU A 81 -1.54 3.90 34.26
N ILE A 82 -2.79 4.24 34.56
CA ILE A 82 -3.90 4.21 33.61
C ILE A 82 -3.98 5.53 32.82
N GLY A 83 -3.76 6.66 33.50
CA GLY A 83 -3.83 7.99 32.91
C GLY A 83 -3.86 9.10 33.94
N THR A 84 -4.05 10.33 33.46
CA THR A 84 -4.26 11.51 34.30
C THR A 84 -5.48 12.27 33.83
N LYS A 85 -6.25 12.82 34.77
CA LYS A 85 -7.41 13.65 34.48
C LYS A 85 -7.62 14.61 35.66
N ASP A 86 -7.92 15.88 35.40
CA ASP A 86 -8.23 16.92 36.40
C ASP A 86 -7.18 17.00 37.53
N ASP A 87 -5.89 17.04 37.17
CA ASP A 87 -4.74 17.09 38.10
C ASP A 87 -4.61 15.86 39.02
N LYS A 88 -5.32 14.77 38.76
CA LYS A 88 -5.21 13.49 39.46
C LYS A 88 -4.57 12.42 38.63
N VAL A 89 -3.81 11.55 39.28
CA VAL A 89 -3.14 10.37 38.66
C VAL A 89 -3.95 9.12 38.96
N PHE A 90 -4.41 8.44 37.93
CA PHE A 90 -5.16 7.19 38.03
C PHE A 90 -4.22 6.02 37.90
N ILE A 91 -4.10 5.20 38.94
CA ILE A 91 -3.29 4.00 38.94
C ILE A 91 -4.14 2.76 39.22
N PHE A 92 -3.65 1.60 38.77
CA PHE A 92 -4.15 0.30 39.22
C PHE A 92 -3.12 -0.28 40.19
N ASP A 93 -3.53 -0.41 41.45
CA ASP A 93 -2.72 -1.01 42.50
C ASP A 93 -2.72 -2.54 42.35
N CYS A 94 -1.58 -3.11 41.91
CA CYS A 94 -1.47 -4.55 41.70
C CYS A 94 -1.44 -5.37 42.99
N ARG A 95 -1.22 -4.75 44.16
CA ARG A 95 -1.31 -5.42 45.47
C ARG A 95 -2.76 -5.62 45.90
N GLU A 96 -3.54 -4.55 45.83
CA GLU A 96 -4.94 -4.59 46.23
C GLU A 96 -5.88 -5.02 45.09
N LYS A 97 -5.35 -5.09 43.86
CA LYS A 97 -6.09 -5.36 42.62
C LYS A 97 -7.27 -4.41 42.38
N LYS A 98 -7.10 -3.15 42.74
CA LYS A 98 -8.11 -2.10 42.62
C LYS A 98 -7.55 -0.82 41.99
N PRO A 99 -8.37 -0.07 41.26
CA PRO A 99 -7.98 1.27 40.83
C PRO A 99 -7.91 2.22 42.03
N LYS A 100 -6.92 3.14 42.04
CA LYS A 100 -6.75 4.19 43.03
C LYS A 100 -6.52 5.54 42.33
N GLU A 101 -7.00 6.59 42.96
CA GLU A 101 -6.71 8.00 42.58
C GLU A 101 -5.67 8.56 43.54
N LEU A 102 -4.63 9.14 43.00
CA LEU A 102 -3.56 9.77 43.78
C LEU A 102 -3.34 11.21 43.31
N MET A 103 -2.93 12.08 44.25
CA MET A 103 -2.41 13.38 43.85
C MET A 103 -0.99 13.23 43.28
N PRO A 104 -0.53 14.13 42.40
CA PRO A 104 0.81 14.05 41.80
C PRO A 104 1.94 13.92 42.82
N GLU A 105 1.80 14.59 43.96
CA GLU A 105 2.78 14.55 45.07
C GLU A 105 2.83 13.16 45.73
N GLU A 106 1.68 12.54 45.97
CA GLU A 106 1.58 11.18 46.53
C GLU A 106 2.13 10.14 45.53
N PHE A 107 1.87 10.34 44.26
CA PHE A 107 2.43 9.48 43.20
C PHE A 107 3.96 9.56 43.17
N MET A 108 4.57 10.75 43.31
CA MET A 108 6.01 10.93 43.37
C MET A 108 6.64 10.29 44.61
N GLN A 109 5.92 10.24 45.72
CA GLN A 109 6.39 9.54 46.94
C GLN A 109 6.40 8.02 46.73
N LEU A 110 5.47 7.50 45.97
CA LEU A 110 5.33 6.05 45.68
C LEU A 110 6.32 5.59 44.63
N TRP A 111 6.56 6.37 43.59
CA TRP A 111 7.33 5.99 42.39
C TRP A 111 8.86 6.00 42.64
N ASN A 112 9.58 4.98 42.09
CA ASN A 112 11.04 4.88 42.19
C ASN A 112 11.82 5.44 40.98
N GLY A 113 11.16 6.17 40.06
CA GLY A 113 11.76 6.70 38.84
C GLY A 113 11.87 5.71 37.68
N LYS A 114 11.42 4.44 37.85
CA LYS A 114 11.44 3.44 36.79
C LYS A 114 10.04 3.17 36.28
N ALA A 115 9.89 3.13 34.94
CA ALA A 115 8.66 2.77 34.28
C ALA A 115 8.91 1.87 33.07
N ILE A 116 8.04 0.92 32.85
CA ILE A 116 8.02 0.08 31.65
C ILE A 116 6.99 0.66 30.69
N ALA A 117 7.46 1.40 29.70
CA ALA A 117 6.61 1.89 28.64
C ALA A 117 6.18 0.71 27.76
N LEU A 118 4.87 0.57 27.61
CA LEU A 118 4.24 -0.45 26.81
C LEU A 118 3.88 0.17 25.46
N TYR A 119 4.40 -0.44 24.43
CA TYR A 119 4.00 -0.12 23.07
C TYR A 119 3.14 -1.29 22.63
N PRO A 120 1.82 -1.09 22.50
CA PRO A 120 1.00 -2.15 21.96
C PRO A 120 1.64 -2.59 20.67
N ARG A 121 1.83 -3.89 20.49
CA ARG A 121 1.94 -4.47 19.18
C ARG A 121 0.57 -4.34 18.49
N PHE A 122 0.09 -3.14 18.31
CA PHE A 122 -0.43 -2.88 17.01
C PHE A 122 0.79 -3.07 16.12
N THR A 123 0.85 -4.16 15.49
CA THR A 123 1.50 -4.39 14.22
C THR A 123 1.06 -3.32 13.22
N LYS A 124 1.19 -2.06 13.64
CA LYS A 124 1.10 -0.89 12.79
C LYS A 124 2.27 -0.84 11.82
N THR A 125 3.19 -1.79 11.88
CA THR A 125 4.47 -1.61 11.21
C THR A 125 4.92 -2.73 10.30
N GLU A 126 4.25 -3.89 10.23
CA GLU A 126 4.70 -4.90 9.27
C GLU A 126 3.69 -5.23 8.16
N PHE A 127 2.43 -4.87 8.30
CA PHE A 127 1.40 -5.16 7.31
C PHE A 127 0.43 -4.02 6.97
N PHE A 128 0.74 -2.77 7.30
CA PHE A 128 0.07 -1.70 6.58
C PHE A 128 0.60 -1.70 5.15
N LEU A 129 -0.16 -2.30 4.25
CA LEU A 129 0.05 -2.14 2.82
C LEU A 129 -0.20 -0.66 2.50
N ASN A 130 0.81 0.14 2.68
CA ASN A 130 0.84 1.52 2.25
C ASN A 130 1.86 1.67 1.12
N MET A 131 1.79 2.77 0.39
CA MET A 131 2.73 3.05 -0.69
C MET A 131 4.20 2.96 -0.23
N LYS A 132 4.51 3.31 1.02
CA LYS A 132 5.87 3.18 1.58
C LYS A 132 6.34 1.72 1.66
N TRP A 133 5.43 0.80 1.98
CA TRP A 133 5.76 -0.62 2.01
C TRP A 133 6.02 -1.15 0.59
N LEU A 134 5.17 -0.77 -0.38
CA LEU A 134 5.33 -1.13 -1.78
C LEU A 134 6.69 -0.67 -2.30
N PHE A 135 7.07 0.58 -2.06
CA PHE A 135 8.38 1.10 -2.42
C PHE A 135 9.51 0.37 -1.69
N LYS A 136 9.36 0.03 -0.42
CA LYS A 136 10.39 -0.73 0.33
C LYS A 136 10.63 -2.13 -0.24
N GLU A 137 9.57 -2.84 -0.63
CA GLU A 137 9.69 -4.16 -1.28
C GLU A 137 10.35 -4.03 -2.66
N PHE A 138 10.01 -2.98 -3.39
CA PHE A 138 10.60 -2.64 -4.66
C PHE A 138 12.12 -2.36 -4.53
N PHE A 139 12.52 -1.52 -3.58
CA PHE A 139 13.93 -1.17 -3.36
C PHE A 139 14.82 -2.31 -2.80
N LYS A 140 14.28 -3.47 -2.48
CA LYS A 140 15.09 -4.65 -2.17
C LYS A 140 15.95 -5.11 -3.37
N HIS A 141 15.54 -4.78 -4.59
CA HIS A 141 16.22 -5.14 -5.82
C HIS A 141 17.11 -4.01 -6.37
N ARG A 142 17.84 -3.31 -5.48
CA ARG A 142 18.70 -2.16 -5.82
C ARG A 142 19.57 -2.31 -7.07
N PRO A 143 20.27 -3.44 -7.34
CA PRO A 143 21.12 -3.56 -8.51
C PRO A 143 20.33 -3.52 -9.81
N VAL A 144 19.13 -4.11 -9.85
CA VAL A 144 18.27 -4.07 -11.04
C VAL A 144 17.75 -2.66 -11.30
N PHE A 145 17.41 -1.94 -10.21
CA PHE A 145 17.00 -0.53 -10.32
C PHE A 145 18.09 0.36 -10.85
N SER A 146 19.32 0.21 -10.37
CA SER A 146 20.47 0.92 -10.88
C SER A 146 20.65 0.68 -12.40
N ALA A 147 20.54 -0.57 -12.85
CA ALA A 147 20.63 -0.91 -14.27
C ALA A 147 19.49 -0.26 -15.10
N ILE A 148 18.26 -0.25 -14.59
CA ILE A 148 17.10 0.39 -15.24
C ILE A 148 17.31 1.92 -15.34
N ILE A 149 17.77 2.57 -14.26
CA ILE A 149 18.06 4.00 -14.24
C ILE A 149 19.18 4.34 -15.24
N THR A 150 20.24 3.55 -15.24
CA THR A 150 21.38 3.75 -16.18
C THR A 150 20.93 3.60 -17.64
N ALA A 151 20.19 2.53 -17.97
CA ALA A 151 19.65 2.35 -19.31
C ALA A 151 18.72 3.50 -19.70
N SER A 152 17.82 3.92 -18.81
CA SER A 152 16.90 5.05 -19.06
C SER A 152 17.64 6.37 -19.24
N PHE A 153 18.72 6.61 -18.51
CA PHE A 153 19.56 7.78 -18.69
C PHE A 153 20.18 7.85 -20.10
N PHE A 154 20.75 6.74 -20.58
CA PHE A 154 21.30 6.69 -21.94
C PHE A 154 20.22 6.83 -23.01
N ILE A 155 19.05 6.23 -22.84
CA ILE A 155 17.90 6.41 -23.75
C ILE A 155 17.52 7.90 -23.86
N GLN A 156 17.44 8.61 -22.75
CA GLN A 156 17.14 10.03 -22.74
C GLN A 156 18.26 10.86 -23.39
N LEU A 157 19.51 10.48 -23.16
CA LEU A 157 20.67 11.13 -23.80
C LEU A 157 20.61 10.96 -25.33
N PHE A 158 20.32 9.75 -25.83
CA PHE A 158 20.13 9.49 -27.26
C PHE A 158 18.92 10.25 -27.82
N GLY A 159 17.86 10.41 -27.04
CA GLY A 159 16.74 11.27 -27.38
C GLY A 159 17.15 12.74 -27.61
N LEU A 160 18.10 13.26 -26.84
CA LEU A 160 18.65 14.60 -27.06
C LEU A 160 19.48 14.71 -28.37
N VAL A 161 20.22 13.66 -28.69
CA VAL A 161 21.13 13.66 -29.83
C VAL A 161 20.38 13.62 -31.16
N THR A 162 19.24 12.90 -31.23
CA THR A 162 18.47 12.74 -32.48
C THR A 162 18.07 14.07 -33.15
N PRO A 163 17.45 15.06 -32.45
CA PRO A 163 17.12 16.35 -33.05
C PRO A 163 18.36 17.11 -33.53
N LEU A 164 19.47 17.04 -32.81
CA LEU A 164 20.72 17.69 -33.18
C LEU A 164 21.33 17.10 -34.45
N PHE A 165 21.25 15.78 -34.64
CA PHE A 165 21.66 15.13 -35.88
C PHE A 165 20.85 15.62 -37.08
N ILE A 166 19.54 15.68 -36.96
CA ILE A 166 18.64 16.15 -38.01
C ILE A 166 18.96 17.62 -38.35
N GLN A 167 19.19 18.45 -37.33
CA GLN A 167 19.62 19.84 -37.54
C GLN A 167 20.90 19.94 -38.35
N VAL A 168 21.94 19.17 -37.98
CA VAL A 168 23.21 19.17 -38.70
C VAL A 168 23.04 18.72 -40.16
N ILE A 169 22.20 17.70 -40.40
CA ILE A 169 21.90 17.24 -41.76
C ILE A 169 21.27 18.36 -42.59
N ILE A 170 20.28 19.07 -42.04
CA ILE A 170 19.56 20.12 -42.77
C ILE A 170 20.45 21.34 -42.99
N ASP A 171 21.09 21.86 -41.93
CA ASP A 171 21.81 23.14 -41.98
C ASP A 171 23.19 23.02 -42.61
N LYS A 172 23.88 21.87 -42.55
CA LYS A 172 25.22 21.70 -43.07
C LYS A 172 25.29 20.77 -44.27
N VAL A 173 24.68 19.58 -44.19
CA VAL A 173 24.81 18.60 -45.27
C VAL A 173 24.00 19.02 -46.50
N LEU A 174 22.72 19.36 -46.29
CA LEU A 174 21.82 19.74 -47.37
C LEU A 174 22.24 21.09 -47.98
N ALA A 175 22.58 22.11 -47.16
CA ALA A 175 22.96 23.43 -47.60
C ALA A 175 24.30 23.47 -48.39
N HIS A 176 25.23 22.54 -48.12
CA HIS A 176 26.55 22.51 -48.69
C HIS A 176 26.83 21.32 -49.63
N HIS A 177 25.79 20.48 -49.89
CA HIS A 177 25.91 19.26 -50.70
C HIS A 177 27.03 18.30 -50.24
N ALA A 178 27.29 18.23 -48.90
CA ALA A 178 28.43 17.53 -48.31
C ALA A 178 28.10 16.02 -48.13
N LEU A 179 28.23 15.23 -49.22
CA LEU A 179 27.90 13.79 -49.20
C LEU A 179 28.78 12.97 -48.23
N THR A 180 30.06 13.30 -48.12
CA THR A 180 30.98 12.65 -47.20
C THR A 180 30.56 12.82 -45.73
N THR A 181 30.17 14.05 -45.40
CA THR A 181 29.64 14.36 -44.05
C THR A 181 28.31 13.58 -43.78
N LEU A 182 27.46 13.45 -44.80
CA LEU A 182 26.22 12.64 -44.69
C LEU A 182 26.52 11.20 -44.32
N GLN A 183 27.48 10.54 -44.99
CA GLN A 183 27.84 9.16 -44.72
C GLN A 183 28.32 8.95 -43.27
N VAL A 184 29.19 9.83 -42.78
CA VAL A 184 29.72 9.75 -41.42
C VAL A 184 28.59 9.98 -40.39
N VAL A 185 27.80 11.03 -40.60
CA VAL A 185 26.67 11.38 -39.69
C VAL A 185 25.63 10.28 -39.70
N ALA A 186 25.27 9.73 -40.86
CA ALA A 186 24.31 8.63 -40.97
C ALA A 186 24.83 7.35 -40.30
N GLY A 187 26.11 7.01 -40.43
CA GLY A 187 26.74 5.87 -39.77
C GLY A 187 26.71 6.02 -38.24
N ALA A 188 27.08 7.20 -37.73
CA ALA A 188 27.02 7.51 -36.29
C ALA A 188 25.56 7.45 -35.76
N PHE A 189 24.60 7.99 -36.52
CA PHE A 189 23.18 7.94 -36.16
C PHE A 189 22.64 6.53 -36.14
N MET A 190 22.99 5.69 -37.12
CA MET A 190 22.64 4.27 -37.15
C MET A 190 23.15 3.54 -35.89
N ALA A 191 24.40 3.80 -35.50
CA ALA A 191 24.93 3.20 -34.26
C ALA A 191 24.12 3.63 -33.01
N ILE A 192 23.78 4.91 -32.90
CA ILE A 192 22.97 5.43 -31.80
C ILE A 192 21.59 4.77 -31.77
N LEU A 193 20.92 4.64 -32.91
CA LEU A 193 19.62 3.98 -33.01
C LEU A 193 19.67 2.50 -32.58
N LEU A 194 20.74 1.78 -32.95
CA LEU A 194 20.94 0.39 -32.50
C LEU A 194 21.13 0.31 -30.99
N PHE A 195 21.98 1.17 -30.42
CA PHE A 195 22.17 1.22 -28.97
C PHE A 195 20.89 1.62 -28.23
N ASP A 196 20.14 2.61 -28.71
CA ASP A 196 18.85 2.98 -28.14
C ASP A 196 17.88 1.83 -28.13
N THR A 197 17.77 1.09 -29.24
CA THR A 197 16.91 -0.08 -29.37
C THR A 197 17.30 -1.17 -28.35
N ILE A 198 18.60 -1.49 -28.26
CA ILE A 198 19.10 -2.49 -27.30
C ILE A 198 18.84 -2.04 -25.86
N MET A 199 19.11 -0.79 -25.53
CA MET A 199 18.86 -0.25 -24.19
C MET A 199 17.36 -0.29 -23.82
N ASN A 200 16.48 0.05 -24.75
CA ASN A 200 15.03 -0.05 -24.56
C ASN A 200 14.59 -1.49 -24.31
N LEU A 201 15.08 -2.46 -25.09
CA LEU A 201 14.80 -3.90 -24.89
C LEU A 201 15.27 -4.37 -23.53
N MET A 202 16.52 -4.07 -23.16
CA MET A 202 17.09 -4.44 -21.86
C MET A 202 16.32 -3.84 -20.69
N ARG A 203 16.03 -2.55 -20.77
CA ARG A 203 15.25 -1.85 -19.75
C ARG A 203 13.87 -2.49 -19.56
N ASN A 204 13.13 -2.71 -20.64
CA ASN A 204 11.80 -3.28 -20.57
C ASN A 204 11.83 -4.73 -20.04
N TYR A 205 12.80 -5.54 -20.45
CA TYR A 205 13.02 -6.88 -19.91
C TYR A 205 13.25 -6.84 -18.39
N LEU A 206 14.15 -5.98 -17.91
CA LEU A 206 14.43 -5.85 -16.48
C LEU A 206 13.22 -5.37 -15.69
N LEU A 207 12.43 -4.44 -16.25
CA LEU A 207 11.20 -3.96 -15.63
C LEU A 207 10.17 -5.08 -15.48
N TYR A 208 9.87 -5.81 -16.55
CA TYR A 208 8.91 -6.92 -16.52
C TYR A 208 9.36 -8.06 -15.61
N HIS A 209 10.64 -8.42 -15.66
CA HIS A 209 11.20 -9.46 -14.80
C HIS A 209 11.05 -9.10 -13.31
N THR A 210 11.39 -7.85 -12.96
CA THR A 210 11.31 -7.39 -11.58
C THR A 210 9.86 -7.26 -11.11
N ALA A 211 8.97 -6.71 -11.93
CA ALA A 211 7.56 -6.60 -11.62
C ALA A 211 6.93 -7.98 -11.36
N ASN A 212 7.20 -8.97 -12.22
CA ASN A 212 6.72 -10.34 -12.04
C ASN A 212 7.24 -10.99 -10.76
N LYS A 213 8.51 -10.76 -10.39
CA LYS A 213 9.08 -11.29 -9.15
C LYS A 213 8.44 -10.69 -7.91
N VAL A 214 8.16 -9.40 -7.93
CA VAL A 214 7.45 -8.72 -6.83
C VAL A 214 6.01 -9.19 -6.75
N ASP A 215 5.33 -9.35 -7.89
CA ASP A 215 3.96 -9.85 -7.97
C ASP A 215 3.83 -11.25 -7.37
N ALA A 216 4.71 -12.19 -7.74
CA ALA A 216 4.73 -13.53 -7.17
C ALA A 216 4.94 -13.51 -5.64
N SER A 217 5.86 -12.66 -5.16
CA SER A 217 6.11 -12.49 -3.72
C SER A 217 4.90 -11.91 -3.00
N LEU A 218 4.26 -10.90 -3.59
CA LEU A 218 3.09 -10.23 -3.02
C LEU A 218 1.87 -11.15 -3.01
N GLY A 219 1.60 -11.83 -4.12
CA GLY A 219 0.50 -12.80 -4.23
C GLY A 219 0.61 -13.90 -3.19
N ALA A 220 1.80 -14.50 -3.03
CA ALA A 220 2.04 -15.52 -2.02
C ALA A 220 1.82 -15.01 -0.59
N LYS A 221 2.23 -13.76 -0.29
CA LYS A 221 2.03 -13.13 1.03
C LYS A 221 0.54 -12.88 1.30
N VAL A 222 -0.18 -12.32 0.32
CA VAL A 222 -1.62 -12.03 0.45
C VAL A 222 -2.41 -13.34 0.63
N TYR A 223 -2.11 -14.37 -0.15
CA TYR A 223 -2.79 -15.65 -0.06
C TYR A 223 -2.54 -16.34 1.30
N ARG A 224 -1.29 -16.36 1.77
CA ARG A 224 -0.95 -16.92 3.08
C ARG A 224 -1.68 -16.17 4.21
N HIS A 225 -1.73 -14.84 4.13
CA HIS A 225 -2.45 -14.04 5.11
C HIS A 225 -3.95 -14.27 5.06
N LEU A 226 -4.53 -14.36 3.85
CA LEU A 226 -5.95 -14.67 3.66
C LEU A 226 -6.33 -15.99 4.35
N LEU A 227 -5.52 -17.05 4.19
CA LEU A 227 -5.76 -18.33 4.86
C LEU A 227 -5.55 -18.29 6.38
N SER A 228 -4.87 -17.29 6.91
CA SER A 228 -4.68 -17.11 8.35
C SER A 228 -5.78 -16.26 9.01
N LEU A 229 -6.74 -15.75 8.25
CA LEU A 229 -7.82 -14.93 8.79
C LEU A 229 -8.87 -15.79 9.51
N PRO A 230 -9.52 -15.24 10.57
CA PRO A 230 -10.55 -15.95 11.30
C PRO A 230 -11.76 -16.26 10.41
N PHE A 231 -12.42 -17.39 10.67
CA PHE A 231 -13.57 -17.88 9.90
C PHE A 231 -14.66 -16.81 9.72
N ARG A 232 -14.89 -16.00 10.76
CA ARG A 232 -15.85 -14.88 10.74
C ARG A 232 -15.60 -13.88 9.62
N TYR A 233 -14.34 -13.70 9.19
CA TYR A 233 -14.02 -12.81 8.07
C TYR A 233 -14.73 -13.25 6.79
N PHE A 234 -14.85 -14.56 6.59
CA PHE A 234 -15.46 -15.18 5.42
C PHE A 234 -16.99 -15.23 5.51
N GLU A 235 -17.55 -15.41 6.71
CA GLU A 235 -19.00 -15.44 6.92
C GLU A 235 -19.69 -14.09 6.61
N VAL A 236 -19.06 -12.99 7.00
CA VAL A 236 -19.63 -11.64 6.83
C VAL A 236 -19.46 -11.09 5.41
N ARG A 237 -18.57 -11.69 4.61
CA ARG A 237 -18.24 -11.19 3.28
C ARG A 237 -18.58 -12.17 2.17
N LYS A 238 -19.21 -11.64 1.12
CA LYS A 238 -19.46 -12.42 -0.09
C LYS A 238 -18.15 -12.85 -0.75
N VAL A 239 -18.06 -14.11 -1.19
CA VAL A 239 -16.88 -14.69 -1.85
C VAL A 239 -16.41 -13.84 -3.04
N GLY A 240 -17.36 -13.35 -3.87
CA GLY A 240 -17.04 -12.48 -4.99
C GLY A 240 -16.32 -11.19 -4.61
N ASN A 241 -16.63 -10.61 -3.45
CA ASN A 241 -15.94 -9.43 -2.94
C ASN A 241 -14.49 -9.74 -2.54
N ILE A 242 -14.25 -10.91 -1.97
CA ILE A 242 -12.90 -11.36 -1.60
C ILE A 242 -12.08 -11.59 -2.87
N ILE A 243 -12.65 -12.30 -3.86
CA ILE A 243 -11.99 -12.54 -5.17
C ILE A 243 -11.67 -11.21 -5.87
N ALA A 244 -12.63 -10.26 -5.89
CA ALA A 244 -12.42 -8.95 -6.50
C ALA A 244 -11.26 -8.18 -5.84
N ARG A 245 -11.12 -8.26 -4.51
CA ARG A 245 -10.00 -7.63 -3.78
C ARG A 245 -8.67 -8.31 -4.06
N VAL A 246 -8.63 -9.63 -4.18
CA VAL A 246 -7.39 -10.35 -4.56
C VAL A 246 -6.97 -9.99 -5.98
N ARG A 247 -7.92 -9.80 -6.91
CA ARG A 247 -7.63 -9.33 -8.28
C ARG A 247 -7.02 -7.94 -8.35
N GLU A 248 -7.18 -7.11 -7.32
CA GLU A 248 -6.52 -5.80 -7.25
C GLU A 248 -4.99 -5.90 -7.22
N LEU A 249 -4.41 -7.08 -6.93
CA LEU A 249 -2.98 -7.35 -7.09
C LEU A 249 -2.51 -7.11 -8.51
N GLU A 250 -3.35 -7.44 -9.51
CA GLU A 250 -3.05 -7.19 -10.93
C GLU A 250 -2.91 -5.70 -11.23
N ASN A 251 -3.79 -4.86 -10.66
CA ASN A 251 -3.70 -3.41 -10.80
C ASN A 251 -2.43 -2.85 -10.16
N LEU A 252 -2.02 -3.41 -9.01
CA LEU A 252 -0.74 -3.05 -8.38
C LEU A 252 0.46 -3.46 -9.24
N ARG A 253 0.42 -4.64 -9.85
CA ARG A 253 1.45 -5.11 -10.78
C ARG A 253 1.57 -4.18 -11.97
N GLN A 254 0.44 -3.84 -12.62
CA GLN A 254 0.40 -2.92 -13.76
C GLN A 254 0.98 -1.55 -13.38
N PHE A 255 0.56 -1.02 -12.23
CA PHE A 255 1.12 0.22 -11.72
C PHE A 255 2.64 0.13 -11.53
N MET A 256 3.16 -0.94 -10.94
CA MET A 256 4.59 -1.14 -10.73
C MET A 256 5.36 -1.27 -12.05
N THR A 257 4.75 -1.87 -13.06
CA THR A 257 5.35 -2.00 -14.40
C THR A 257 5.35 -0.65 -15.12
N ASN A 258 4.29 0.16 -14.93
CA ASN A 258 4.12 1.47 -15.56
C ASN A 258 4.86 2.59 -14.81
N ILE A 259 4.96 2.50 -13.45
CA ILE A 259 5.88 3.33 -12.67
C ILE A 259 7.30 2.86 -12.97
N SER A 260 7.71 3.10 -14.15
CA SER A 260 9.12 3.01 -14.36
C SER A 260 9.77 4.21 -13.66
N LEU A 261 10.90 3.97 -13.02
CA LEU A 261 11.87 5.00 -12.64
C LEU A 261 12.18 5.96 -13.80
N THR A 262 11.75 5.63 -15.02
CA THR A 262 11.77 6.48 -16.20
C THR A 262 11.01 7.77 -16.00
N VAL A 263 9.89 7.80 -15.24
CA VAL A 263 9.14 9.04 -15.03
C VAL A 263 9.96 10.09 -14.27
N LEU A 264 10.77 9.67 -13.30
CA LEU A 264 11.66 10.59 -12.60
C LEU A 264 12.73 11.15 -13.55
N LEU A 265 13.33 10.28 -14.36
CA LEU A 265 14.28 10.69 -15.38
C LEU A 265 13.61 11.50 -16.48
N ASP A 266 12.42 11.11 -16.93
CA ASP A 266 11.63 11.87 -17.90
C ASP A 266 11.35 13.30 -17.39
N THR A 267 11.09 13.47 -16.10
CA THR A 267 10.89 14.80 -15.49
C THR A 267 12.18 15.61 -15.50
N VAL A 268 13.31 15.01 -15.11
CA VAL A 268 14.62 15.69 -15.13
C VAL A 268 15.00 16.09 -16.56
N PHE A 269 14.86 15.17 -17.50
CA PHE A 269 15.18 15.46 -18.90
C PHE A 269 14.19 16.44 -19.56
N SER A 270 12.93 16.49 -19.09
CA SER A 270 12.00 17.54 -19.53
C SER A 270 12.51 18.94 -19.20
N VAL A 271 13.14 19.11 -18.03
CA VAL A 271 13.80 20.39 -17.68
C VAL A 271 14.99 20.67 -18.61
N VAL A 272 15.78 19.64 -18.95
CA VAL A 272 16.90 19.76 -19.90
C VAL A 272 16.37 20.12 -21.29
N PHE A 273 15.29 19.48 -21.76
CA PHE A 273 14.66 19.84 -23.05
C PHE A 273 14.19 21.30 -23.05
N ILE A 274 13.52 21.76 -21.99
CA ILE A 274 13.08 23.14 -21.86
C ILE A 274 14.28 24.10 -21.89
N ALA A 275 15.36 23.77 -21.17
CA ALA A 275 16.58 24.60 -21.18
C ALA A 275 17.17 24.70 -22.60
N ILE A 276 17.31 23.60 -23.33
CA ILE A 276 17.78 23.58 -24.71
C ILE A 276 16.84 24.38 -25.61
N MET A 277 15.53 24.18 -25.53
CA MET A 277 14.54 24.91 -26.30
C MET A 277 14.62 26.43 -26.06
N THR A 278 14.87 26.84 -24.80
CA THR A 278 15.07 28.26 -24.46
C THR A 278 16.29 28.86 -25.11
N LEU A 279 17.38 28.09 -25.30
CA LEU A 279 18.57 28.51 -26.02
C LEU A 279 18.31 28.73 -27.54
N TYR A 280 17.35 28.01 -28.12
CA TYR A 280 16.93 28.20 -29.52
C TYR A 280 16.01 29.40 -29.65
N SER A 281 14.95 29.50 -28.87
CA SER A 281 14.01 30.62 -28.87
C SER A 281 13.18 30.63 -27.58
N LEU A 282 13.34 31.66 -26.78
CA LEU A 282 12.51 31.88 -25.59
C LEU A 282 11.03 32.06 -25.97
N TYR A 283 10.76 32.75 -27.05
CA TYR A 283 9.40 33.04 -27.55
C TYR A 283 8.63 31.74 -27.86
N LEU A 284 9.22 30.83 -28.66
CA LEU A 284 8.62 29.57 -29.01
C LEU A 284 8.50 28.64 -27.77
N THR A 285 9.48 28.70 -26.88
CA THR A 285 9.45 27.90 -25.63
C THR A 285 8.27 28.30 -24.73
N LEU A 286 7.98 29.60 -24.60
CA LEU A 286 6.82 30.09 -23.86
C LEU A 286 5.49 29.63 -24.48
N ILE A 287 5.40 29.58 -25.81
CA ILE A 287 4.23 29.02 -26.50
C ILE A 287 4.07 27.56 -26.14
N VAL A 288 5.14 26.75 -26.25
CA VAL A 288 5.08 25.32 -25.89
C VAL A 288 4.70 25.13 -24.43
N LEU A 289 5.27 25.90 -23.50
CA LEU A 289 4.93 25.83 -22.08
C LEU A 289 3.48 26.17 -21.82
N ALA A 290 2.88 27.13 -22.51
CA ALA A 290 1.47 27.45 -22.38
C ALA A 290 0.57 26.27 -22.77
N PHE A 291 0.87 25.56 -23.87
CA PHE A 291 0.16 24.36 -24.27
C PHE A 291 0.37 23.20 -23.31
N VAL A 292 1.59 23.02 -22.80
CA VAL A 292 1.94 22.02 -21.79
C VAL A 292 1.13 22.23 -20.51
N LEU A 293 1.03 23.48 -20.03
CA LEU A 293 0.19 23.83 -18.87
C LEU A 293 -1.31 23.58 -19.15
N ALA A 294 -1.79 23.86 -20.36
CA ALA A 294 -3.16 23.55 -20.75
C ALA A 294 -3.47 22.03 -20.72
N ILE A 295 -2.53 21.20 -21.22
CA ILE A 295 -2.62 19.73 -21.14
C ILE A 295 -2.62 19.27 -19.68
N ALA A 296 -1.75 19.81 -18.85
CA ALA A 296 -1.67 19.50 -17.42
C ALA A 296 -3.00 19.88 -16.71
N LEU A 297 -3.59 21.02 -17.06
CA LEU A 297 -4.86 21.48 -16.51
C LEU A 297 -6.04 20.53 -16.85
N ILE A 298 -6.14 20.09 -18.12
CA ILE A 298 -7.13 19.09 -18.54
C ILE A 298 -7.03 17.85 -17.65
N SER A 299 -5.83 17.38 -17.43
CA SER A 299 -5.54 16.19 -16.63
C SER A 299 -5.89 16.38 -15.16
N PHE A 300 -5.57 17.54 -14.61
CA PHE A 300 -5.91 17.89 -13.24
C PHE A 300 -7.44 17.90 -13.01
N ILE A 301 -8.20 18.44 -13.97
CA ILE A 301 -9.67 18.46 -13.93
C ILE A 301 -10.26 17.06 -14.11
N ALA A 302 -9.70 16.24 -15.01
CA ALA A 302 -10.21 14.89 -15.28
C ALA A 302 -9.98 13.92 -14.11
N THR A 303 -8.88 14.06 -13.36
CA THR A 303 -8.48 13.14 -12.30
C THR A 303 -9.56 12.84 -11.26
N PRO A 304 -10.21 13.83 -10.61
CA PRO A 304 -11.24 13.54 -9.60
C PRO A 304 -12.47 12.86 -10.19
N MET A 305 -12.82 13.19 -11.44
CA MET A 305 -13.93 12.55 -12.15
C MET A 305 -13.61 11.08 -12.47
N ILE A 306 -12.40 10.79 -12.93
CA ILE A 306 -11.92 9.43 -13.21
C ILE A 306 -11.94 8.60 -11.93
N LYS A 307 -11.44 9.14 -10.79
CA LYS A 307 -11.46 8.45 -9.50
C LYS A 307 -12.88 8.04 -9.09
N ARG A 308 -13.86 8.94 -9.21
CA ARG A 308 -15.25 8.65 -8.87
C ARG A 308 -15.85 7.55 -9.77
N ARG A 309 -15.60 7.59 -11.09
CA ARG A 309 -16.07 6.58 -12.03
C ARG A 309 -15.38 5.23 -11.85
N LEU A 310 -14.12 5.24 -11.45
CA LEU A 310 -13.37 4.03 -11.14
C LEU A 310 -13.96 3.29 -9.94
N GLU A 311 -14.33 4.02 -8.88
CA GLU A 311 -15.01 3.45 -7.72
C GLU A 311 -16.39 2.86 -8.09
N GLU A 312 -17.19 3.59 -8.87
CA GLU A 312 -18.48 3.10 -9.37
C GLU A 312 -18.32 1.80 -10.16
N LYS A 313 -17.36 1.75 -11.11
CA LYS A 313 -17.03 0.53 -11.87
C LYS A 313 -16.66 -0.63 -10.98
N PHE A 314 -15.84 -0.39 -9.95
CA PHE A 314 -15.42 -1.45 -9.04
C PHE A 314 -16.61 -2.04 -8.28
N GLN A 315 -17.45 -1.21 -7.69
CA GLN A 315 -18.61 -1.67 -6.91
C GLN A 315 -19.58 -2.49 -7.78
N LYS A 316 -19.87 -2.01 -9.01
CA LYS A 316 -20.71 -2.74 -9.96
C LYS A 316 -20.07 -4.05 -10.42
N GLY A 317 -18.75 -4.06 -10.65
CA GLY A 317 -18.00 -5.26 -11.00
C GLY A 317 -17.96 -6.30 -9.88
N ALA A 318 -17.78 -5.86 -8.63
CA ALA A 318 -17.83 -6.76 -7.47
C ALA A 318 -19.22 -7.38 -7.28
N ALA A 319 -20.28 -6.59 -7.45
CA ALA A 319 -21.66 -7.09 -7.37
C ALA A 319 -21.95 -8.13 -8.49
N ASN A 320 -21.55 -7.85 -9.73
CA ASN A 320 -21.71 -8.79 -10.86
C ASN A 320 -20.93 -10.08 -10.62
N GLN A 321 -19.68 -9.99 -10.15
CA GLN A 321 -18.85 -11.16 -9.84
C GLN A 321 -19.44 -11.99 -8.69
N SER A 322 -19.96 -11.34 -7.63
CA SER A 322 -20.65 -12.02 -6.54
C SER A 322 -21.85 -12.80 -7.03
N PHE A 323 -22.70 -12.17 -7.84
CA PHE A 323 -23.90 -12.80 -8.39
C PHE A 323 -23.55 -14.05 -9.22
N LEU A 324 -22.53 -13.96 -10.08
CA LEU A 324 -22.06 -15.10 -10.87
C LEU A 324 -21.59 -16.26 -9.98
N VAL A 325 -20.74 -15.95 -8.99
CA VAL A 325 -20.21 -16.98 -8.07
C VAL A 325 -21.34 -17.62 -7.27
N GLU A 326 -22.26 -16.83 -6.72
CA GLU A 326 -23.41 -17.34 -5.95
C GLU A 326 -24.33 -18.23 -6.82
N SER A 327 -24.59 -17.81 -8.06
CA SER A 327 -25.41 -18.58 -9.01
C SER A 327 -24.80 -19.93 -9.35
N ILE A 328 -23.49 -19.99 -9.59
CA ILE A 328 -22.78 -21.22 -9.93
C ILE A 328 -22.64 -22.12 -8.69
N THR A 329 -22.34 -21.55 -7.53
CA THR A 329 -22.25 -22.30 -6.27
C THR A 329 -23.61 -22.93 -5.89
N GLY A 330 -24.69 -22.18 -6.10
CA GLY A 330 -26.07 -22.65 -5.86
C GLY A 330 -26.75 -23.30 -7.06
N ILE A 331 -26.01 -23.79 -8.07
CA ILE A 331 -26.59 -24.26 -9.34
C ILE A 331 -27.61 -25.38 -9.15
N GLN A 332 -27.39 -26.26 -8.19
CA GLN A 332 -28.34 -27.33 -7.87
C GLN A 332 -29.70 -26.76 -7.43
N THR A 333 -29.70 -25.73 -6.60
CA THR A 333 -30.93 -25.02 -6.17
C THR A 333 -31.60 -24.30 -7.34
N VAL A 334 -30.82 -23.63 -8.19
CA VAL A 334 -31.34 -22.96 -9.39
C VAL A 334 -32.06 -23.96 -10.30
N LYS A 335 -31.43 -25.13 -10.53
CA LYS A 335 -31.99 -26.19 -11.36
C LYS A 335 -33.19 -26.88 -10.74
N SER A 336 -33.15 -27.17 -9.44
CA SER A 336 -34.26 -27.85 -8.77
C SER A 336 -35.53 -26.98 -8.66
N LEU A 337 -35.36 -25.66 -8.60
CA LEU A 337 -36.45 -24.69 -8.56
C LEU A 337 -36.88 -24.17 -9.93
N ALA A 338 -36.21 -24.58 -11.01
CA ALA A 338 -36.45 -24.13 -12.40
C ALA A 338 -36.51 -22.58 -12.56
N ILE A 339 -35.58 -21.87 -11.87
CA ILE A 339 -35.53 -20.38 -11.86
C ILE A 339 -34.47 -19.80 -12.78
N GLU A 340 -33.95 -20.56 -13.74
CA GLU A 340 -32.89 -20.13 -14.66
C GLU A 340 -33.23 -18.82 -15.40
N GLY A 341 -34.45 -18.69 -15.90
CA GLY A 341 -34.91 -17.50 -16.62
C GLY A 341 -34.83 -16.24 -15.78
N LYS A 342 -35.15 -16.32 -14.47
CA LYS A 342 -35.02 -15.21 -13.53
C LYS A 342 -33.55 -14.89 -13.29
N MET A 343 -32.74 -15.90 -13.06
CA MET A 343 -31.29 -15.74 -12.80
C MET A 343 -30.58 -15.09 -13.98
N VAL A 344 -30.89 -15.51 -15.21
CA VAL A 344 -30.36 -14.89 -16.44
C VAL A 344 -30.72 -13.41 -16.51
N LYS A 345 -32.01 -13.06 -16.30
CA LYS A 345 -32.47 -11.66 -16.34
C LYS A 345 -31.80 -10.78 -15.29
N ASP A 346 -31.66 -11.29 -14.07
CA ASP A 346 -31.03 -10.56 -12.98
C ASP A 346 -29.52 -10.37 -13.22
N TRP A 347 -28.87 -11.40 -13.82
CA TRP A 347 -27.44 -11.30 -14.19
C TRP A 347 -27.23 -10.33 -15.36
N GLU A 348 -28.05 -10.37 -16.40
CA GLU A 348 -28.00 -9.43 -17.52
C GLU A 348 -28.14 -7.97 -17.05
N LYS A 349 -29.01 -7.70 -16.10
CA LYS A 349 -29.14 -6.38 -15.49
C LYS A 349 -27.85 -5.97 -14.74
N SER A 350 -27.30 -6.85 -13.92
CA SER A 350 -26.07 -6.60 -13.17
C SER A 350 -24.87 -6.40 -14.11
N LEU A 351 -24.79 -7.20 -15.18
CA LEU A 351 -23.78 -7.07 -16.21
C LEU A 351 -23.90 -5.76 -16.98
N GLY A 352 -25.13 -5.38 -17.36
CA GLY A 352 -25.42 -4.11 -18.03
C GLY A 352 -24.98 -2.91 -17.19
N ASP A 353 -25.26 -2.91 -15.90
CA ASP A 353 -24.83 -1.88 -14.95
C ASP A 353 -23.30 -1.78 -14.89
N TYR A 354 -22.60 -2.92 -14.84
CA TYR A 354 -21.14 -2.95 -14.84
C TYR A 354 -20.56 -2.44 -16.17
N ILE A 355 -21.07 -2.92 -17.32
CA ILE A 355 -20.62 -2.48 -18.64
C ILE A 355 -20.83 -0.98 -18.82
N MET A 356 -22.00 -0.45 -18.40
CA MET A 356 -22.29 0.97 -18.49
C MET A 356 -21.32 1.81 -17.64
N SER A 357 -21.00 1.36 -16.43
CA SER A 357 -20.02 2.05 -15.56
C SER A 357 -18.60 2.00 -16.16
N ALA A 358 -18.21 0.87 -16.75
CA ALA A 358 -16.95 0.72 -17.46
C ALA A 358 -16.87 1.62 -18.68
N PHE A 359 -17.95 1.69 -19.49
CA PHE A 359 -18.05 2.58 -20.64
C PHE A 359 -17.90 4.06 -20.24
N ARG A 360 -18.61 4.51 -19.18
CA ARG A 360 -18.53 5.90 -18.70
C ARG A 360 -17.12 6.26 -18.26
N LEU A 361 -16.42 5.33 -17.58
CA LEU A 361 -15.02 5.51 -17.18
C LEU A 361 -14.11 5.62 -18.40
N SER A 362 -14.23 4.66 -19.34
CA SER A 362 -13.40 4.62 -20.56
C SER A 362 -13.64 5.85 -21.46
N ASN A 363 -14.89 6.26 -21.61
CA ASN A 363 -15.23 7.45 -22.40
C ASN A 363 -14.65 8.73 -21.79
N LEU A 364 -14.73 8.89 -20.46
CA LEU A 364 -14.13 10.04 -19.79
C LEU A 364 -12.59 10.06 -19.97
N GLY A 365 -11.93 8.90 -19.84
CA GLY A 365 -10.50 8.77 -20.13
C GLY A 365 -10.17 9.10 -21.57
N ASN A 366 -10.96 8.58 -22.52
CA ASN A 366 -10.78 8.85 -23.96
C ASN A 366 -10.93 10.34 -24.29
N VAL A 367 -11.93 11.03 -23.74
CA VAL A 367 -12.10 12.48 -23.92
C VAL A 367 -10.88 13.24 -23.42
N ALA A 368 -10.37 12.91 -22.23
CA ALA A 368 -9.19 13.57 -21.66
C ALA A 368 -7.93 13.37 -22.54
N VAL A 369 -7.69 12.13 -22.98
CA VAL A 369 -6.55 11.80 -23.86
C VAL A 369 -6.67 12.47 -25.21
N THR A 370 -7.84 12.38 -25.86
CA THR A 370 -8.06 12.97 -27.19
C THR A 370 -7.96 14.50 -27.16
N SER A 371 -8.49 15.14 -26.12
CA SER A 371 -8.35 16.59 -25.93
C SER A 371 -6.87 17.00 -25.76
N SER A 372 -6.10 16.22 -25.01
CA SER A 372 -4.64 16.45 -24.85
C SER A 372 -3.91 16.28 -26.16
N GLN A 373 -4.23 15.26 -26.96
CA GLN A 373 -3.67 15.05 -28.29
C GLN A 373 -4.04 16.17 -29.30
N ALA A 374 -5.28 16.68 -29.20
CA ALA A 374 -5.72 17.81 -30.01
C ALA A 374 -4.88 19.07 -29.70
N LEU A 375 -4.69 19.37 -28.40
CA LEU A 375 -3.82 20.47 -27.98
C LEU A 375 -2.38 20.29 -28.46
N GLN A 376 -1.86 19.07 -28.44
CA GLN A 376 -0.53 18.77 -28.96
C GLN A 376 -0.41 19.04 -30.46
N LYS A 377 -1.43 18.68 -31.25
CA LYS A 377 -1.46 18.99 -32.69
C LYS A 377 -1.53 20.50 -32.94
N ILE A 378 -2.33 21.24 -32.16
CA ILE A 378 -2.43 22.70 -32.24
C ILE A 378 -1.10 23.34 -31.84
N MET A 379 -0.44 22.85 -30.80
CA MET A 379 0.91 23.28 -30.39
C MET A 379 1.91 23.12 -31.54
N THR A 380 1.91 21.93 -32.19
CA THR A 380 2.77 21.68 -33.36
C THR A 380 2.53 22.70 -34.46
N LEU A 381 1.26 22.98 -34.80
CA LEU A 381 0.91 23.99 -35.79
C LEU A 381 1.37 25.38 -35.38
N ALA A 382 1.19 25.77 -34.12
CA ALA A 382 1.61 27.07 -33.61
C ALA A 382 3.13 27.23 -33.65
N VAL A 383 3.89 26.19 -33.23
CA VAL A 383 5.38 26.21 -33.31
C VAL A 383 5.86 26.38 -34.76
N ILE A 384 5.23 25.67 -35.70
CA ILE A 384 5.58 25.82 -37.12
C ILE A 384 5.25 27.21 -37.61
N TYR A 385 4.02 27.70 -37.34
CA TYR A 385 3.58 29.01 -37.82
C TYR A 385 4.48 30.16 -37.32
N PHE A 386 4.69 30.26 -36.02
CA PHE A 386 5.53 31.29 -35.43
C PHE A 386 7.02 31.07 -35.71
N GLY A 387 7.45 29.80 -35.81
CA GLY A 387 8.82 29.43 -36.09
C GLY A 387 9.24 29.81 -37.53
N VAL A 388 8.36 29.64 -38.51
CA VAL A 388 8.60 30.07 -39.90
C VAL A 388 8.82 31.59 -39.98
N SER A 389 8.04 32.37 -39.20
CA SER A 389 8.30 33.83 -39.14
C SER A 389 9.70 34.15 -38.63
N LEU A 390 10.19 33.43 -37.59
CA LEU A 390 11.57 33.63 -37.09
C LEU A 390 12.65 33.18 -38.09
N VAL A 391 12.33 32.19 -38.93
CA VAL A 391 13.25 31.80 -40.03
C VAL A 391 13.31 32.86 -41.10
N PHE A 392 12.20 33.48 -41.46
CA PHE A 392 12.19 34.61 -42.42
C PHE A 392 12.95 35.81 -41.88
N ASP A 393 12.84 36.08 -40.57
CA ASP A 393 13.63 37.15 -39.90
C ASP A 393 15.10 36.78 -39.69
N LYS A 394 15.56 35.61 -40.21
CA LYS A 394 16.93 35.10 -40.07
C LYS A 394 17.44 34.96 -38.63
N SER A 395 16.53 34.94 -37.66
CA SER A 395 16.81 34.70 -36.23
C SER A 395 16.97 33.23 -35.90
N MET A 396 16.52 32.33 -36.81
CA MET A 396 16.60 30.88 -36.65
C MET A 396 16.82 30.21 -38.00
N THR A 397 17.55 29.08 -38.03
CA THR A 397 17.68 28.26 -39.25
C THR A 397 16.51 27.29 -39.40
N VAL A 398 16.32 26.74 -40.62
CA VAL A 398 15.32 25.69 -40.87
C VAL A 398 15.63 24.45 -40.06
N GLY A 399 16.90 24.03 -39.95
CA GLY A 399 17.31 22.89 -39.15
C GLY A 399 17.07 23.11 -37.66
N GLN A 400 17.29 24.34 -37.16
CA GLN A 400 16.96 24.69 -35.77
C GLN A 400 15.47 24.63 -35.51
N LEU A 401 14.59 25.07 -36.42
CA LEU A 401 13.15 24.98 -36.28
C LEU A 401 12.68 23.52 -36.21
N ILE A 402 13.22 22.65 -37.05
CA ILE A 402 12.89 21.23 -37.07
C ILE A 402 13.38 20.56 -35.77
N ALA A 403 14.63 20.86 -35.34
CA ALA A 403 15.13 20.35 -34.06
C ALA A 403 14.28 20.83 -32.88
N PHE A 404 13.89 22.08 -32.85
CA PHE A 404 12.98 22.64 -31.83
C PHE A 404 11.64 21.90 -31.81
N GLN A 405 11.03 21.66 -32.99
CA GLN A 405 9.81 20.92 -33.13
C GLN A 405 9.93 19.47 -32.59
N MET A 406 11.08 18.83 -32.85
CA MET A 406 11.36 17.50 -32.31
C MET A 406 11.50 17.52 -30.78
N PHE A 407 12.20 18.51 -30.21
CA PHE A 407 12.26 18.68 -28.75
C PHE A 407 10.88 18.95 -28.13
N ALA A 408 10.07 19.81 -28.75
CA ALA A 408 8.70 20.08 -28.29
C ALA A 408 7.83 18.80 -28.30
N SER A 409 7.99 17.97 -29.33
CA SER A 409 7.30 16.67 -29.41
C SER A 409 7.78 15.69 -28.33
N GLN A 410 9.09 15.66 -28.05
CA GLN A 410 9.65 14.81 -26.99
C GLN A 410 9.23 15.28 -25.59
N LEU A 411 9.03 16.57 -25.36
CA LEU A 411 8.52 17.12 -24.11
C LEU A 411 7.07 16.70 -23.84
N SER A 412 6.25 16.57 -24.86
CA SER A 412 4.82 16.21 -24.72
C SER A 412 4.61 14.79 -24.22
N GLY A 413 5.47 13.83 -24.61
CA GLY A 413 5.39 12.44 -24.20
C GLY A 413 5.51 12.23 -22.69
N PRO A 414 6.58 12.71 -22.03
CA PRO A 414 6.73 12.67 -20.57
C PRO A 414 5.55 13.26 -19.81
N ILE A 415 4.97 14.35 -20.29
CA ILE A 415 3.84 15.01 -19.63
C ILE A 415 2.59 14.14 -19.69
N LEU A 416 2.28 13.55 -20.84
CA LEU A 416 1.19 12.60 -20.95
C LEU A 416 1.43 11.37 -20.06
N ARG A 417 2.67 10.87 -19.97
CA ARG A 417 3.02 9.78 -19.06
C ARG A 417 2.84 10.17 -17.59
N LEU A 418 3.21 11.38 -17.19
CA LEU A 418 2.97 11.90 -15.84
C LEU A 418 1.48 11.91 -15.51
N VAL A 419 0.64 12.30 -16.48
CA VAL A 419 -0.82 12.30 -16.34
C VAL A 419 -1.35 10.88 -16.16
N HIS A 420 -0.96 9.94 -17.04
CA HIS A 420 -1.35 8.54 -16.92
C HIS A 420 -0.83 7.93 -15.61
N MET A 421 0.41 8.23 -15.24
CA MET A 421 0.98 7.80 -13.97
C MET A 421 0.18 8.31 -12.78
N TRP A 422 -0.35 9.53 -12.82
CA TRP A 422 -1.21 10.03 -11.76
C TRP A 422 -2.51 9.25 -11.66
N GLN A 423 -3.11 8.86 -12.79
CA GLN A 423 -4.29 8.00 -12.83
C GLN A 423 -3.97 6.61 -12.28
N ASP A 424 -2.90 5.99 -12.75
CA ASP A 424 -2.42 4.68 -12.28
C ASP A 424 -2.09 4.72 -10.78
N PHE A 425 -1.51 5.83 -10.29
CA PHE A 425 -1.25 6.06 -8.87
C PHE A 425 -2.54 6.09 -8.04
N GLN A 426 -3.57 6.79 -8.51
CA GLN A 426 -4.87 6.81 -7.82
C GLN A 426 -5.51 5.43 -7.81
N GLN A 427 -5.43 4.70 -8.92
CA GLN A 427 -5.92 3.33 -9.00
C GLN A 427 -5.14 2.41 -8.06
N ALA A 428 -3.81 2.47 -8.06
CA ALA A 428 -2.96 1.68 -7.17
C ALA A 428 -3.21 2.00 -5.70
N LYS A 429 -3.42 3.28 -5.35
CA LYS A 429 -3.80 3.68 -3.99
C LYS A 429 -5.11 3.02 -3.57
N LEU A 430 -6.12 3.05 -4.43
CA LEU A 430 -7.41 2.42 -4.17
C LEU A 430 -7.28 0.89 -4.07
N SER A 431 -6.50 0.26 -4.95
CA SER A 431 -6.18 -1.16 -4.89
C SER A 431 -5.47 -1.54 -3.59
N LEU A 432 -4.51 -0.70 -3.12
CA LEU A 432 -3.83 -0.88 -1.83
C LEU A 432 -4.79 -0.78 -0.64
N GLU A 433 -5.72 0.17 -0.65
CA GLU A 433 -6.75 0.30 0.39
C GLU A 433 -7.63 -0.95 0.44
N ARG A 434 -8.02 -1.50 -0.72
CA ARG A 434 -8.86 -2.72 -0.82
C ARG A 434 -8.14 -3.99 -0.39
N ILE A 435 -6.89 -4.16 -0.80
CA ILE A 435 -6.06 -5.28 -0.35
C ILE A 435 -5.71 -5.09 1.13
N GLY A 436 -5.55 -3.84 1.57
CA GLY A 436 -5.34 -3.47 2.96
C GLY A 436 -6.45 -3.97 3.88
N ASP A 437 -7.69 -4.01 3.43
CA ASP A 437 -8.81 -4.61 4.19
C ASP A 437 -8.59 -6.11 4.49
N ILE A 438 -7.90 -6.83 3.61
CA ILE A 438 -7.50 -8.22 3.85
C ILE A 438 -6.33 -8.24 4.82
N ILE A 439 -5.24 -7.57 4.48
CA ILE A 439 -3.95 -7.67 5.17
C ILE A 439 -3.95 -7.00 6.53
N ASN A 440 -4.71 -5.91 6.71
CA ASN A 440 -4.82 -5.21 7.99
C ASN A 440 -5.77 -5.90 8.97
N THR A 441 -6.56 -6.89 8.52
CA THR A 441 -7.34 -7.74 9.41
C THR A 441 -6.39 -8.66 10.18
N PRO A 442 -6.43 -8.67 11.52
CA PRO A 442 -5.53 -9.53 12.29
C PRO A 442 -5.79 -11.00 11.98
N PRO A 443 -4.73 -11.81 11.83
CA PRO A 443 -4.86 -13.24 11.63
C PRO A 443 -5.48 -13.89 12.89
N GLU A 444 -6.09 -15.03 12.68
CA GLU A 444 -6.48 -15.90 13.79
C GLU A 444 -5.23 -16.22 14.61
N VAL A 445 -5.34 -16.02 15.93
CA VAL A 445 -4.21 -16.30 16.82
C VAL A 445 -3.99 -17.81 16.79
N VAL A 446 -3.06 -18.25 15.98
CA VAL A 446 -2.49 -19.59 16.10
C VAL A 446 -1.77 -19.58 17.44
N GLY A 447 -2.43 -20.16 18.44
CA GLY A 447 -1.92 -20.24 19.80
C GLY A 447 -0.47 -20.69 19.76
N GLY A 448 0.37 -20.06 20.58
CA GLY A 448 1.77 -20.45 20.68
C GLY A 448 1.83 -21.95 20.85
N ALA A 449 2.61 -22.59 20.00
CA ALA A 449 2.66 -24.03 19.88
C ALA A 449 3.08 -24.68 21.21
N ILE A 450 2.10 -24.92 22.07
CA ILE A 450 2.24 -25.96 23.07
C ILE A 450 2.03 -27.26 22.30
N THR A 451 3.12 -27.86 21.87
CA THR A 451 3.08 -29.20 21.31
C THR A 451 2.75 -30.15 22.46
N VAL A 452 1.48 -30.49 22.58
CA VAL A 452 1.07 -31.52 23.53
C VAL A 452 1.44 -32.86 22.94
N GLN A 453 2.47 -33.48 23.48
CA GLN A 453 3.00 -34.75 22.95
C GLN A 453 2.08 -35.97 23.22
N ASN A 454 1.25 -35.92 24.26
CA ASN A 454 0.29 -36.99 24.60
C ASN A 454 -1.04 -36.38 25.07
N LEU A 455 -2.00 -36.27 24.18
CA LEU A 455 -3.39 -35.93 24.51
C LEU A 455 -4.09 -37.21 25.03
N GLN A 456 -4.45 -37.20 26.30
CA GLN A 456 -5.25 -38.31 26.89
C GLN A 456 -6.73 -38.27 26.49
N GLY A 457 -7.19 -37.09 25.99
CA GLY A 457 -8.55 -36.92 25.46
C GLY A 457 -9.58 -36.51 26.49
N ASP A 458 -9.20 -36.20 27.73
CA ASP A 458 -10.12 -35.61 28.72
C ASP A 458 -10.39 -34.14 28.41
N ILE A 459 -11.64 -33.73 28.42
CA ILE A 459 -12.06 -32.34 28.21
C ILE A 459 -12.80 -31.84 29.43
N LEU A 460 -12.31 -30.80 30.07
CA LEU A 460 -12.94 -30.13 31.18
C LEU A 460 -13.23 -28.66 30.79
N ALA A 461 -14.51 -28.35 30.71
CA ALA A 461 -15.00 -26.99 30.53
C ALA A 461 -15.52 -26.46 31.86
N LYS A 462 -15.08 -25.28 32.29
CA LYS A 462 -15.58 -24.64 33.53
C LYS A 462 -15.97 -23.21 33.21
N ASP A 463 -17.21 -22.88 33.49
CA ASP A 463 -17.77 -21.52 33.43
C ASP A 463 -17.51 -20.84 32.08
N ILE A 464 -17.79 -21.55 30.97
CA ILE A 464 -17.58 -21.04 29.63
C ILE A 464 -18.74 -20.12 29.26
N SER A 465 -18.42 -18.85 29.02
CA SER A 465 -19.33 -17.87 28.44
C SER A 465 -18.82 -17.41 27.08
N PHE A 466 -19.71 -17.39 26.09
CA PHE A 466 -19.36 -17.03 24.72
C PHE A 466 -20.41 -16.14 24.08
N ARG A 467 -19.94 -15.15 23.32
CA ARG A 467 -20.75 -14.28 22.44
C ARG A 467 -20.04 -14.02 21.12
N TYR A 468 -20.81 -13.94 20.04
CA TYR A 468 -20.26 -13.62 18.71
C TYR A 468 -19.85 -12.15 18.55
N LEU A 469 -20.58 -11.23 19.19
CA LEU A 469 -20.33 -9.79 19.15
C LEU A 469 -20.02 -9.29 20.56
N PRO A 470 -19.06 -8.34 20.74
CA PRO A 470 -18.75 -7.78 22.07
C PRO A 470 -19.97 -7.23 22.81
N GLU A 471 -20.93 -6.67 22.08
CA GLU A 471 -22.20 -6.10 22.62
C GLU A 471 -23.41 -7.02 22.38
N GLY A 472 -23.21 -8.22 21.81
CA GLY A 472 -24.27 -9.18 21.53
C GLY A 472 -24.69 -10.00 22.76
N PRO A 473 -25.85 -10.67 22.70
CA PRO A 473 -26.29 -11.59 23.76
C PRO A 473 -25.27 -12.72 23.89
N LEU A 474 -25.15 -13.24 25.12
CA LEU A 474 -24.39 -14.45 25.38
C LEU A 474 -25.10 -15.63 24.69
N VAL A 475 -24.34 -16.37 23.90
CA VAL A 475 -24.80 -17.63 23.27
C VAL A 475 -24.55 -18.82 24.18
N LEU A 476 -23.45 -18.77 24.93
CA LEU A 476 -23.16 -19.65 26.03
C LEU A 476 -23.00 -18.78 27.28
N ASP A 477 -23.59 -19.18 28.39
CA ASP A 477 -23.54 -18.47 29.66
C ASP A 477 -23.28 -19.45 30.81
N GLY A 478 -22.06 -19.38 31.38
CA GLY A 478 -21.66 -20.17 32.53
C GLY A 478 -21.66 -21.69 32.31
N VAL A 479 -21.47 -22.17 31.08
CA VAL A 479 -21.57 -23.61 30.77
C VAL A 479 -20.37 -24.38 31.32
N SER A 480 -20.63 -25.40 32.11
CA SER A 480 -19.61 -26.28 32.68
C SER A 480 -19.92 -27.74 32.38
N PHE A 481 -18.93 -28.50 31.88
CA PHE A 481 -19.07 -29.93 31.64
C PHE A 481 -17.70 -30.63 31.68
N LYS A 482 -17.73 -31.94 31.89
CA LYS A 482 -16.58 -32.83 31.84
C LYS A 482 -16.85 -33.97 30.87
N ILE A 483 -15.93 -34.23 29.96
CA ILE A 483 -15.97 -35.40 29.08
C ILE A 483 -14.70 -36.21 29.33
N ASN A 484 -14.85 -37.49 29.66
CA ASN A 484 -13.70 -38.36 29.89
C ASN A 484 -13.18 -38.91 28.55
N ALA A 485 -11.91 -39.29 28.52
CA ALA A 485 -11.28 -39.92 27.38
C ALA A 485 -12.08 -41.13 26.86
N GLY A 486 -12.22 -41.26 25.56
CA GLY A 486 -12.93 -42.35 24.90
C GLY A 486 -14.45 -42.24 24.89
N MET A 487 -15.05 -41.22 25.51
CA MET A 487 -16.50 -41.00 25.47
C MET A 487 -16.95 -40.36 24.14
N MET A 488 -18.09 -40.82 23.63
CA MET A 488 -18.80 -40.15 22.53
C MET A 488 -19.92 -39.28 23.14
N VAL A 489 -19.86 -37.97 22.86
CA VAL A 489 -20.82 -37.01 23.40
C VAL A 489 -21.51 -36.27 22.27
N GLY A 490 -22.84 -36.26 22.28
CA GLY A 490 -23.65 -35.48 21.37
C GLY A 490 -24.01 -34.12 21.98
N ILE A 491 -23.75 -33.03 21.24
CA ILE A 491 -24.16 -31.67 21.60
C ILE A 491 -25.40 -31.36 20.78
N VAL A 492 -26.50 -31.08 21.45
CA VAL A 492 -27.77 -30.69 20.83
C VAL A 492 -28.15 -29.29 21.28
N GLY A 493 -28.75 -28.52 20.38
CA GLY A 493 -29.20 -27.17 20.64
C GLY A 493 -30.14 -26.68 19.55
N ARG A 494 -30.69 -25.48 19.72
CA ARG A 494 -31.53 -24.83 18.72
C ARG A 494 -30.68 -24.19 17.63
#